data_925268f5c80bb942bb1104cdf795bde3
#
_entry.id   925268f5c80bb942bb1104cdf795bde3
#
_cell.length_a   1.000
_cell.length_b   1.000
_cell.length_c   1.000
_cell.angle_alpha   90.00
_cell.angle_beta   90.00
_cell.angle_gamma   90.00
#
_symmetry.space_group_name_H-M   'P 1'
#
loop_
_entity.id
_entity.type
_entity.pdbx_description
1 polymer ?
#
loop_
_entity_poly.entity_id
_entity_poly.type
_entity_poly.pdbx_seq_one_letter_code
_entity_poly.pdbx_strand_id
1 'polypeptide(L)'
;MTTANNRFVTVFGGTGFLGRRVVRHIRKHGFSVRIASRHPDRGRTLFALDDPQLQSIEANIHDERSVADAVAGAYAVVNAVSLYVEHGRETFHSVHVESAQRVAAQARLAGVERLVHVSGIGSDAASPSLYIRKRGEGELAVRAAFANATVVRPAVMFGPDDAFLTTLLKFLCQLPIYPMFGRGLTKLQPAYTDDVAEAIVRTLKQADGTFEFGGPRVYSYEELIKVVACAAGLKPILIPVPFAAWHVLARSAKMLPRPPITQNQVELMQIDTVASSELPGFKKLRITPVAVEEILQEILWDH
;
A
#
# COMPACT_ATOMS: atom_id res chain seq x y z
N MET A 1 -18.24 9.73 -31.72
CA MET A 1 -16.97 8.99 -31.65
C MET A 1 -16.07 9.79 -30.73
N THR A 2 -16.02 9.44 -29.44
CA THR A 2 -15.15 10.06 -28.44
C THR A 2 -13.73 9.62 -28.79
N THR A 3 -12.88 10.55 -29.20
CA THR A 3 -11.44 10.32 -29.35
C THR A 3 -10.92 9.66 -28.07
N ALA A 4 -10.54 8.39 -28.15
CA ALA A 4 -9.91 7.67 -27.09
C ALA A 4 -8.70 8.51 -26.64
N ASN A 5 -8.77 9.01 -25.43
CA ASN A 5 -7.72 9.83 -24.83
C ASN A 5 -6.51 8.90 -24.66
N ASN A 6 -5.60 8.91 -25.64
CA ASN A 6 -4.44 7.99 -25.70
C ASN A 6 -3.37 8.39 -24.64
N ARG A 7 -3.84 8.77 -23.44
CA ARG A 7 -3.00 9.17 -22.32
C ARG A 7 -2.61 7.93 -21.53
N PHE A 8 -1.33 7.62 -21.52
CA PHE A 8 -0.78 6.53 -20.72
C PHE A 8 -0.53 6.95 -19.29
N VAL A 9 -0.93 6.07 -18.36
CA VAL A 9 -0.53 6.16 -16.96
C VAL A 9 0.44 5.02 -16.67
N THR A 10 1.66 5.34 -16.27
CA THR A 10 2.63 4.31 -15.85
C THR A 10 2.45 4.01 -14.37
N VAL A 11 2.30 2.72 -14.01
CA VAL A 11 2.12 2.25 -12.65
C VAL A 11 3.31 1.39 -12.24
N PHE A 12 4.21 1.95 -11.43
CA PHE A 12 5.25 1.17 -10.76
C PHE A 12 4.63 0.38 -9.61
N GLY A 13 4.98 -0.92 -9.52
CA GLY A 13 4.34 -1.84 -8.58
C GLY A 13 2.94 -2.29 -9.00
N GLY A 14 2.58 -2.13 -10.28
CA GLY A 14 1.24 -2.45 -10.83
C GLY A 14 0.83 -3.93 -10.75
N THR A 15 1.75 -4.84 -10.42
CA THR A 15 1.48 -6.26 -10.16
C THR A 15 1.27 -6.58 -8.68
N GLY A 16 1.46 -5.60 -7.78
CA GLY A 16 1.29 -5.74 -6.34
C GLY A 16 -0.18 -5.66 -5.88
N PHE A 17 -0.39 -5.85 -4.58
CA PHE A 17 -1.72 -5.87 -3.95
C PHE A 17 -2.56 -4.61 -4.26
N LEU A 18 -2.05 -3.41 -3.98
CA LEU A 18 -2.70 -2.15 -4.35
C LEU A 18 -2.59 -1.88 -5.86
N GLY A 19 -1.38 -2.06 -6.42
CA GLY A 19 -1.10 -1.64 -7.80
C GLY A 19 -1.99 -2.27 -8.85
N ARG A 20 -2.33 -3.56 -8.72
CA ARG A 20 -3.23 -4.24 -9.67
C ARG A 20 -4.65 -3.68 -9.64
N ARG A 21 -5.14 -3.21 -8.48
CA ARG A 21 -6.43 -2.53 -8.35
C ARG A 21 -6.36 -1.14 -8.98
N VAL A 22 -5.28 -0.42 -8.73
CA VAL A 22 -5.01 0.87 -9.38
C VAL A 22 -5.03 0.71 -10.92
N VAL A 23 -4.37 -0.29 -11.47
CA VAL A 23 -4.40 -0.59 -12.90
C VAL A 23 -5.83 -0.79 -13.42
N ARG A 24 -6.64 -1.59 -12.72
CA ARG A 24 -8.06 -1.82 -13.09
C ARG A 24 -8.88 -0.54 -13.04
N HIS A 25 -8.72 0.27 -11.99
CA HIS A 25 -9.45 1.54 -11.85
C HIS A 25 -9.01 2.57 -12.90
N ILE A 26 -7.72 2.68 -13.21
CA ILE A 26 -7.23 3.55 -14.30
C ILE A 26 -7.90 3.16 -15.63
N ARG A 27 -7.99 1.85 -15.91
CA ARG A 27 -8.68 1.34 -17.09
C ARG A 27 -10.18 1.69 -17.11
N LYS A 28 -10.87 1.51 -15.99
CA LYS A 28 -12.29 1.90 -15.84
C LYS A 28 -12.52 3.38 -16.11
N HIS A 29 -11.53 4.22 -15.80
CA HIS A 29 -11.55 5.66 -16.08
C HIS A 29 -11.14 6.05 -17.51
N GLY A 30 -10.89 5.09 -18.41
CA GLY A 30 -10.63 5.30 -19.83
C GLY A 30 -9.20 5.69 -20.20
N PHE A 31 -8.23 5.51 -19.27
CA PHE A 31 -6.82 5.71 -19.57
C PHE A 31 -6.17 4.41 -20.07
N SER A 32 -5.15 4.54 -20.92
CA SER A 32 -4.22 3.45 -21.20
C SER A 32 -3.23 3.29 -20.04
N VAL A 33 -2.79 2.06 -19.77
CA VAL A 33 -1.91 1.76 -18.63
C VAL A 33 -0.64 1.05 -19.07
N ARG A 34 0.48 1.53 -18.57
CA ARG A 34 1.77 0.85 -18.63
C ARG A 34 2.10 0.29 -17.24
N ILE A 35 2.15 -1.03 -17.12
CA ILE A 35 2.47 -1.75 -15.90
C ILE A 35 3.98 -1.92 -15.85
N ALA A 36 4.65 -1.17 -14.98
CA ALA A 36 6.09 -1.21 -14.79
C ALA A 36 6.44 -2.18 -13.65
N SER A 37 7.12 -3.29 -13.98
CA SER A 37 7.43 -4.36 -13.03
C SER A 37 8.75 -5.04 -13.37
N ARG A 38 9.50 -5.53 -12.38
CA ARG A 38 10.70 -6.37 -12.59
C ARG A 38 10.38 -7.70 -13.28
N HIS A 39 9.13 -8.12 -13.25
CA HIS A 39 8.64 -9.35 -13.84
C HIS A 39 7.42 -9.04 -14.72
N PRO A 40 7.64 -8.61 -15.98
CA PRO A 40 6.55 -8.21 -16.87
C PRO A 40 5.54 -9.33 -17.14
N ASP A 41 5.98 -10.60 -17.11
CA ASP A 41 5.10 -11.76 -17.30
C ASP A 41 4.01 -11.88 -16.24
N ARG A 42 4.26 -11.41 -15.00
CA ARG A 42 3.22 -11.33 -13.96
C ARG A 42 2.09 -10.37 -14.38
N GLY A 43 2.42 -9.24 -14.98
CA GLY A 43 1.43 -8.33 -15.53
C GLY A 43 0.60 -9.00 -16.62
N ARG A 44 1.26 -9.77 -17.47
CA ARG A 44 0.61 -10.56 -18.52
C ARG A 44 -0.35 -11.61 -17.99
N THR A 45 -0.02 -12.28 -16.91
CA THR A 45 -0.89 -13.29 -16.28
C THR A 45 -2.07 -12.67 -15.52
N LEU A 46 -1.87 -11.52 -14.87
CA LEU A 46 -2.88 -10.85 -14.04
C LEU A 46 -3.94 -10.09 -14.84
N PHE A 47 -3.59 -9.69 -16.06
CA PHE A 47 -4.45 -8.88 -16.93
C PHE A 47 -4.52 -9.54 -18.29
N ALA A 48 -5.73 -9.66 -18.87
CA ALA A 48 -5.89 -10.17 -20.22
C ALA A 48 -5.14 -9.23 -21.20
N LEU A 49 -4.15 -9.78 -21.92
CA LEU A 49 -3.27 -9.00 -22.79
C LEU A 49 -3.87 -8.63 -24.15
N ASP A 50 -5.08 -9.09 -24.42
CA ASP A 50 -5.80 -8.71 -25.64
C ASP A 50 -6.33 -7.27 -25.60
N ASP A 51 -6.12 -6.56 -24.47
CA ASP A 51 -6.42 -5.14 -24.35
C ASP A 51 -5.24 -4.29 -24.86
N PRO A 52 -5.34 -3.66 -26.03
CA PRO A 52 -4.25 -2.85 -26.61
C PRO A 52 -3.91 -1.61 -25.76
N GLN A 53 -4.73 -1.30 -24.78
CA GLN A 53 -4.52 -0.19 -23.85
C GLN A 53 -3.81 -0.62 -22.56
N LEU A 54 -3.40 -1.90 -22.45
CA LEU A 54 -2.59 -2.43 -21.36
C LEU A 54 -1.23 -2.87 -21.92
N GLN A 55 -0.16 -2.28 -21.39
CA GLN A 55 1.21 -2.64 -21.71
C GLN A 55 1.91 -3.10 -20.43
N SER A 56 2.56 -4.25 -20.46
CA SER A 56 3.44 -4.69 -19.38
C SER A 56 4.88 -4.57 -19.85
N ILE A 57 5.67 -3.81 -19.09
CA ILE A 57 7.08 -3.57 -19.40
C ILE A 57 7.96 -3.98 -18.23
N GLU A 58 9.19 -4.38 -18.56
CA GLU A 58 10.22 -4.57 -17.54
C GLU A 58 10.69 -3.21 -17.01
N ALA A 59 10.68 -3.06 -15.69
CA ALA A 59 11.19 -1.87 -15.04
C ALA A 59 11.78 -2.18 -13.67
N ASN A 60 13.04 -1.77 -13.49
CA ASN A 60 13.74 -1.83 -12.23
C ASN A 60 13.87 -0.42 -11.63
N ILE A 61 13.24 -0.18 -10.49
CA ILE A 61 13.28 1.12 -9.81
C ILE A 61 14.66 1.54 -9.32
N HIS A 62 15.62 0.60 -9.24
CA HIS A 62 17.02 0.88 -8.88
C HIS A 62 17.88 1.30 -10.08
N ASP A 63 17.37 1.14 -11.30
CA ASP A 63 18.04 1.49 -12.54
C ASP A 63 17.41 2.76 -13.14
N GLU A 64 18.21 3.80 -13.31
CA GLU A 64 17.75 5.10 -13.79
C GLU A 64 17.22 5.04 -15.23
N ARG A 65 17.92 4.32 -16.10
CA ARG A 65 17.54 4.16 -17.50
C ARG A 65 16.24 3.39 -17.62
N SER A 66 16.13 2.30 -16.87
CA SER A 66 14.90 1.49 -16.82
C SER A 66 13.69 2.30 -16.36
N VAL A 67 13.87 3.19 -15.39
CA VAL A 67 12.81 4.11 -14.92
C VAL A 67 12.49 5.15 -16.00
N ALA A 68 13.50 5.75 -16.65
CA ALA A 68 13.32 6.73 -17.73
C ALA A 68 12.51 6.13 -18.89
N ASP A 69 12.86 4.92 -19.34
CA ASP A 69 12.14 4.20 -20.40
C ASP A 69 10.68 3.91 -19.98
N ALA A 70 10.46 3.59 -18.71
CA ALA A 70 9.12 3.30 -18.19
C ALA A 70 8.20 4.54 -18.15
N VAL A 71 8.74 5.72 -17.90
CA VAL A 71 7.94 6.96 -17.81
C VAL A 71 7.86 7.73 -19.14
N ALA A 72 8.63 7.33 -20.16
CA ALA A 72 8.66 8.00 -21.46
C ALA A 72 7.26 8.09 -22.08
N GLY A 73 6.83 9.32 -22.43
CA GLY A 73 5.53 9.60 -23.03
C GLY A 73 4.32 9.35 -22.12
N ALA A 74 4.53 9.12 -20.83
CA ALA A 74 3.44 8.97 -19.89
C ALA A 74 2.78 10.33 -19.58
N TYR A 75 1.46 10.36 -19.54
CA TYR A 75 0.69 11.49 -19.01
C TYR A 75 0.85 11.59 -17.48
N ALA A 76 0.77 10.46 -16.81
CA ALA A 76 0.85 10.39 -15.36
C ALA A 76 1.64 9.17 -14.90
N VAL A 77 2.16 9.25 -13.68
CA VAL A 77 2.88 8.17 -13.02
C VAL A 77 2.25 7.90 -11.64
N VAL A 78 2.04 6.62 -11.33
CA VAL A 78 1.69 6.17 -9.98
C VAL A 78 2.84 5.31 -9.48
N ASN A 79 3.48 5.71 -8.38
CA ASN A 79 4.47 4.90 -7.69
C ASN A 79 3.83 4.21 -6.48
N ALA A 80 3.46 2.94 -6.65
CA ALA A 80 2.89 2.06 -5.63
C ALA A 80 3.88 0.98 -5.16
N VAL A 81 5.18 1.19 -5.39
CA VAL A 81 6.21 0.27 -4.89
C VAL A 81 6.41 0.48 -3.39
N SER A 82 6.39 -0.60 -2.64
CA SER A 82 6.63 -0.59 -1.19
C SER A 82 7.41 -1.83 -0.77
N LEU A 83 8.15 -1.70 0.32
CA LEU A 83 8.92 -2.77 0.95
C LEU A 83 8.56 -2.81 2.44
N TYR A 84 8.19 -3.98 2.95
CA TYR A 84 7.85 -4.17 4.37
C TYR A 84 8.93 -4.94 5.16
N VAL A 85 9.79 -5.67 4.45
CA VAL A 85 10.89 -6.45 5.04
C VAL A 85 12.12 -6.26 4.17
N GLU A 86 13.22 -5.82 4.77
CA GLU A 86 14.49 -5.66 4.06
C GLU A 86 15.11 -7.01 3.70
N HIS A 87 15.66 -7.12 2.51
CA HIS A 87 16.34 -8.32 2.04
C HIS A 87 17.47 -7.98 1.06
N GLY A 88 18.69 -8.32 1.40
CA GLY A 88 19.86 -8.07 0.56
C GLY A 88 20.04 -6.58 0.25
N ARG A 89 19.97 -6.20 -1.01
CA ARG A 89 20.08 -4.81 -1.47
C ARG A 89 18.76 -4.03 -1.37
N GLU A 90 17.64 -4.70 -1.18
CA GLU A 90 16.33 -4.09 -0.99
C GLU A 90 16.21 -3.63 0.45
N THR A 91 16.48 -2.36 0.71
CA THR A 91 16.37 -1.72 2.02
C THR A 91 15.25 -0.69 2.01
N PHE A 92 14.78 -0.30 3.21
CA PHE A 92 13.79 0.78 3.30
C PHE A 92 14.31 2.08 2.66
N HIS A 93 15.61 2.36 2.82
CA HIS A 93 16.23 3.53 2.19
C HIS A 93 16.26 3.41 0.66
N SER A 94 16.75 2.29 0.13
CA SER A 94 16.89 2.11 -1.31
C SER A 94 15.55 2.13 -2.05
N VAL A 95 14.48 1.61 -1.42
CA VAL A 95 13.14 1.55 -2.04
C VAL A 95 12.33 2.80 -1.77
N HIS A 96 12.22 3.23 -0.50
CA HIS A 96 11.31 4.32 -0.15
C HIS A 96 11.92 5.71 -0.38
N VAL A 97 13.25 5.86 -0.38
CA VAL A 97 13.91 7.16 -0.58
C VAL A 97 14.52 7.24 -1.98
N GLU A 98 15.57 6.48 -2.24
CA GLU A 98 16.35 6.61 -3.49
C GLU A 98 15.51 6.29 -4.73
N SER A 99 14.81 5.15 -4.73
CA SER A 99 14.01 4.75 -5.88
C SER A 99 12.78 5.64 -6.06
N ALA A 100 12.15 6.08 -4.97
CA ALA A 100 11.02 7.00 -5.04
C ALA A 100 11.46 8.36 -5.62
N GLN A 101 12.61 8.89 -5.18
CA GLN A 101 13.21 10.10 -5.74
C GLN A 101 13.54 9.93 -7.23
N ARG A 102 14.13 8.78 -7.62
CA ARG A 102 14.48 8.48 -9.03
C ARG A 102 13.24 8.46 -9.91
N VAL A 103 12.18 7.78 -9.49
CA VAL A 103 10.89 7.78 -10.23
C VAL A 103 10.37 9.19 -10.40
N ALA A 104 10.38 10.01 -9.34
CA ALA A 104 9.92 11.39 -9.40
C ALA A 104 10.78 12.28 -10.31
N ALA A 105 12.11 12.14 -10.24
CA ALA A 105 13.04 12.88 -11.07
C ALA A 105 12.89 12.54 -12.56
N GLN A 106 12.81 11.25 -12.90
CA GLN A 106 12.64 10.81 -14.28
C GLN A 106 11.25 11.18 -14.82
N ALA A 107 10.20 11.12 -13.99
CA ALA A 107 8.87 11.61 -14.37
C ALA A 107 8.89 13.09 -14.73
N ARG A 108 9.60 13.93 -13.93
CA ARG A 108 9.76 15.35 -14.22
C ARG A 108 10.54 15.59 -15.52
N LEU A 109 11.65 14.87 -15.72
CA LEU A 109 12.47 15.00 -16.94
C LEU A 109 11.70 14.57 -18.20
N ALA A 110 10.82 13.58 -18.10
CA ALA A 110 9.97 13.12 -19.19
C ALA A 110 8.75 14.02 -19.44
N GLY A 111 8.57 15.12 -18.69
CA GLY A 111 7.44 16.04 -18.85
C GLY A 111 6.10 15.44 -18.37
N VAL A 112 6.12 14.47 -17.47
CA VAL A 112 4.90 13.89 -16.87
C VAL A 112 4.11 15.00 -16.16
N GLU A 113 2.81 15.08 -16.43
CA GLU A 113 1.95 16.13 -15.85
C GLU A 113 1.56 15.85 -14.39
N ARG A 114 1.40 14.56 -14.03
CA ARG A 114 0.89 14.13 -12.72
C ARG A 114 1.70 12.98 -12.13
N LEU A 115 2.08 13.11 -10.89
CA LEU A 115 2.74 12.05 -10.12
C LEU A 115 1.97 11.79 -8.83
N VAL A 116 1.59 10.53 -8.61
CA VAL A 116 1.05 10.06 -7.33
C VAL A 116 2.05 9.11 -6.69
N HIS A 117 2.48 9.43 -5.48
CA HIS A 117 3.35 8.59 -4.67
C HIS A 117 2.58 7.98 -3.51
N VAL A 118 2.57 6.64 -3.42
CA VAL A 118 1.90 5.91 -2.35
C VAL A 118 2.86 5.78 -1.16
N SER A 119 2.48 6.40 -0.07
CA SER A 119 3.13 6.34 1.24
C SER A 119 2.23 5.58 2.23
N GLY A 120 2.15 6.00 3.48
CA GLY A 120 1.24 5.45 4.50
C GLY A 120 1.02 6.41 5.65
N ILE A 121 -0.11 6.26 6.33
CA ILE A 121 -0.42 7.03 7.54
C ILE A 121 0.71 6.92 8.55
N GLY A 122 1.06 8.02 9.19
CA GLY A 122 2.12 8.12 10.18
C GLY A 122 3.52 8.29 9.60
N SER A 123 3.70 8.37 8.26
CA SER A 123 5.01 8.64 7.66
C SER A 123 5.58 9.97 8.15
N ASP A 124 6.77 9.89 8.80
CA ASP A 124 7.44 11.03 9.43
C ASP A 124 8.96 10.84 9.36
N ALA A 125 9.66 11.81 8.77
CA ALA A 125 11.12 11.81 8.64
C ALA A 125 11.87 11.92 9.98
N ALA A 126 11.20 12.36 11.07
CA ALA A 126 11.74 12.41 12.41
C ALA A 126 11.44 11.17 13.27
N SER A 127 10.69 10.20 12.74
CA SER A 127 10.28 9.02 13.49
C SER A 127 11.47 8.20 14.00
N PRO A 128 11.41 7.64 15.23
CA PRO A 128 12.38 6.68 15.70
C PRO A 128 12.35 5.35 14.95
N SER A 129 11.18 4.94 14.43
CA SER A 129 11.04 3.75 13.58
C SER A 129 11.70 3.97 12.23
N LEU A 130 12.64 3.07 11.88
CA LEU A 130 13.39 3.16 10.62
C LEU A 130 12.45 3.14 9.40
N TYR A 131 11.47 2.25 9.41
CA TYR A 131 10.51 2.11 8.32
C TYR A 131 9.69 3.39 8.09
N ILE A 132 9.11 3.94 9.17
CA ILE A 132 8.30 5.16 9.12
C ILE A 132 9.14 6.35 8.70
N ARG A 133 10.35 6.47 9.28
CA ARG A 133 11.30 7.53 8.94
C ARG A 133 11.67 7.50 7.46
N LYS A 134 12.00 6.31 6.90
CA LYS A 134 12.36 6.20 5.48
C LYS A 134 11.19 6.48 4.55
N ARG A 135 9.98 6.22 4.97
CA ARG A 135 8.79 6.66 4.20
C ARG A 135 8.64 8.18 4.23
N GLY A 136 8.78 8.81 5.39
CA GLY A 136 8.75 10.27 5.50
C GLY A 136 9.87 10.97 4.70
N GLU A 137 11.11 10.47 4.80
CA GLU A 137 12.23 10.94 3.98
C GLU A 137 11.93 10.77 2.47
N GLY A 138 11.30 9.67 2.08
CA GLY A 138 10.89 9.40 0.70
C GLY A 138 9.88 10.42 0.18
N GLU A 139 8.89 10.79 0.98
CA GLU A 139 7.93 11.84 0.62
C GLU A 139 8.62 13.18 0.38
N LEU A 140 9.59 13.56 1.23
CA LEU A 140 10.38 14.76 1.06
C LEU A 140 11.22 14.70 -0.22
N ALA A 141 11.88 13.58 -0.49
CA ALA A 141 12.68 13.36 -1.68
C ALA A 141 11.84 13.42 -2.97
N VAL A 142 10.65 12.82 -2.97
CA VAL A 142 9.70 12.88 -4.09
C VAL A 142 9.26 14.31 -4.35
N ARG A 143 8.88 15.08 -3.32
CA ARG A 143 8.47 16.49 -3.49
C ARG A 143 9.61 17.39 -3.96
N ALA A 144 10.84 17.15 -3.49
CA ALA A 144 12.02 17.86 -3.97
C ALA A 144 12.28 17.61 -5.46
N ALA A 145 12.04 16.38 -5.95
CA ALA A 145 12.22 16.01 -7.34
C ALA A 145 11.04 16.40 -8.24
N PHE A 146 9.80 16.36 -7.73
CA PHE A 146 8.56 16.68 -8.45
C PHE A 146 7.63 17.50 -7.53
N ALA A 147 7.69 18.81 -7.61
CA ALA A 147 7.09 19.75 -6.64
C ALA A 147 5.58 19.53 -6.44
N ASN A 148 4.85 19.24 -7.51
CA ASN A 148 3.39 19.04 -7.49
C ASN A 148 3.00 17.56 -7.33
N ALA A 149 3.85 16.74 -6.72
CA ALA A 149 3.52 15.34 -6.46
C ALA A 149 2.38 15.24 -5.45
N THR A 150 1.39 14.43 -5.78
CA THR A 150 0.36 14.00 -4.82
C THR A 150 0.91 12.86 -3.98
N VAL A 151 0.89 13.01 -2.66
CA VAL A 151 1.22 11.94 -1.72
C VAL A 151 -0.05 11.33 -1.19
N VAL A 152 -0.17 10.02 -1.29
CA VAL A 152 -1.31 9.26 -0.78
C VAL A 152 -0.83 8.40 0.39
N ARG A 153 -1.41 8.59 1.56
CA ARG A 153 -1.15 7.84 2.78
C ARG A 153 -2.35 6.98 3.16
N PRO A 154 -2.44 5.74 2.68
CA PRO A 154 -3.46 4.82 3.16
C PRO A 154 -3.14 4.35 4.58
N ALA A 155 -4.19 4.02 5.35
CA ALA A 155 -4.09 3.20 6.56
C ALA A 155 -3.72 1.76 6.20
N VAL A 156 -3.77 0.84 7.17
CA VAL A 156 -3.67 -0.59 6.87
C VAL A 156 -4.78 -0.95 5.88
N MET A 157 -4.38 -1.53 4.74
CA MET A 157 -5.34 -1.88 3.68
C MET A 157 -5.82 -3.31 3.83
N PHE A 158 -7.10 -3.52 3.52
CA PHE A 158 -7.72 -4.84 3.49
C PHE A 158 -8.44 -5.09 2.16
N GLY A 159 -8.74 -6.38 1.90
CA GLY A 159 -9.49 -6.83 0.72
C GLY A 159 -9.17 -8.28 0.41
N PRO A 160 -9.83 -8.90 -0.58
CA PRO A 160 -9.47 -10.22 -1.05
C PRO A 160 -7.95 -10.32 -1.30
N ASP A 161 -7.32 -11.41 -0.84
CA ASP A 161 -5.88 -11.69 -0.92
C ASP A 161 -4.94 -10.69 -0.20
N ASP A 162 -5.44 -9.90 0.77
CA ASP A 162 -4.57 -9.12 1.65
C ASP A 162 -3.76 -10.03 2.60
N ALA A 163 -2.57 -9.57 2.98
CA ALA A 163 -1.71 -10.33 3.87
C ALA A 163 -2.10 -10.19 5.35
N PHE A 164 -2.76 -9.09 5.74
CA PHE A 164 -3.01 -8.77 7.14
C PHE A 164 -4.19 -9.56 7.72
N LEU A 165 -5.40 -9.38 7.15
CA LEU A 165 -6.60 -10.08 7.62
C LEU A 165 -6.53 -11.59 7.31
N THR A 166 -5.96 -11.96 6.16
CA THR A 166 -5.73 -13.37 5.80
C THR A 166 -4.83 -14.07 6.81
N THR A 167 -3.72 -13.43 7.21
CA THR A 167 -2.83 -14.02 8.23
C THR A 167 -3.51 -14.10 9.58
N LEU A 168 -4.21 -13.04 9.99
CA LEU A 168 -5.00 -13.02 11.22
C LEU A 168 -6.02 -14.17 11.23
N LEU A 169 -6.78 -14.32 10.15
CA LEU A 169 -7.79 -15.36 10.01
C LEU A 169 -7.16 -16.77 10.11
N LYS A 170 -6.06 -17.02 9.39
CA LYS A 170 -5.33 -18.30 9.47
C LYS A 170 -4.95 -18.66 10.89
N PHE A 171 -4.39 -17.71 11.66
CA PHE A 171 -4.04 -17.96 13.06
C PHE A 171 -5.27 -18.23 13.93
N LEU A 172 -6.35 -17.47 13.73
CA LEU A 172 -7.61 -17.66 14.46
C LEU A 172 -8.25 -19.03 14.20
N CYS A 173 -8.17 -19.53 12.95
CA CYS A 173 -8.68 -20.86 12.59
C CYS A 173 -7.81 -22.01 13.14
N GLN A 174 -6.51 -21.79 13.29
CA GLN A 174 -5.58 -22.85 13.70
C GLN A 174 -5.40 -22.95 15.21
N LEU A 175 -5.62 -21.86 15.94
CA LEU A 175 -5.31 -21.77 17.36
C LEU A 175 -6.53 -21.29 18.16
N PRO A 176 -6.94 -22.02 19.23
CA PRO A 176 -8.00 -21.58 20.12
C PRO A 176 -7.57 -20.40 21.00
N ILE A 177 -6.27 -20.15 21.08
CA ILE A 177 -5.65 -19.07 21.85
C ILE A 177 -4.89 -18.16 20.90
N TYR A 178 -5.17 -16.86 20.95
CA TYR A 178 -4.51 -15.87 20.12
C TYR A 178 -3.68 -14.89 20.96
N PRO A 179 -2.33 -14.87 20.80
CA PRO A 179 -1.46 -13.92 21.48
C PRO A 179 -1.56 -12.54 20.80
N MET A 180 -2.09 -11.56 21.51
CA MET A 180 -2.23 -10.19 21.02
C MET A 180 -0.95 -9.38 21.21
N PHE A 181 -0.72 -8.41 20.34
CA PHE A 181 0.28 -7.37 20.53
C PHE A 181 -0.15 -6.43 21.66
N GLY A 182 0.66 -6.40 22.74
CA GLY A 182 0.35 -5.61 23.93
C GLY A 182 -1.02 -5.99 24.51
N ARG A 183 -1.82 -4.98 24.80
CA ARG A 183 -3.21 -5.12 25.29
C ARG A 183 -4.26 -4.97 24.18
N GLY A 184 -3.83 -4.97 22.91
CA GLY A 184 -4.73 -4.81 21.79
C GLY A 184 -5.31 -3.38 21.62
N LEU A 185 -4.69 -2.36 22.22
CA LEU A 185 -5.21 -0.99 22.29
C LEU A 185 -4.84 -0.12 21.08
N THR A 186 -3.89 -0.57 20.26
CA THR A 186 -3.46 0.16 19.06
C THR A 186 -4.66 0.42 18.14
N LYS A 187 -4.82 1.66 17.72
CA LYS A 187 -5.95 2.08 16.88
C LYS A 187 -5.62 1.88 15.41
N LEU A 188 -6.49 1.18 14.73
CA LEU A 188 -6.41 0.90 13.31
C LEU A 188 -7.68 1.43 12.62
N GLN A 189 -7.50 2.03 11.45
CA GLN A 189 -8.63 2.49 10.61
C GLN A 189 -8.51 1.83 9.23
N PRO A 190 -8.78 0.52 9.12
CA PRO A 190 -8.55 -0.23 7.90
C PRO A 190 -9.28 0.37 6.70
N ALA A 191 -8.57 0.52 5.58
CA ALA A 191 -9.10 1.06 4.33
C ALA A 191 -9.26 -0.04 3.28
N TYR A 192 -10.43 -0.11 2.64
CA TYR A 192 -10.65 -1.05 1.54
C TYR A 192 -9.77 -0.70 0.35
N THR A 193 -9.03 -1.67 -0.16
CA THR A 193 -7.98 -1.45 -1.16
C THR A 193 -8.54 -0.92 -2.48
N ASP A 194 -9.74 -1.33 -2.88
CA ASP A 194 -10.38 -0.82 -4.09
C ASP A 194 -10.81 0.65 -3.94
N ASP A 195 -11.25 1.08 -2.75
CA ASP A 195 -11.54 2.49 -2.48
C ASP A 195 -10.26 3.34 -2.55
N VAL A 196 -9.14 2.81 -2.01
CA VAL A 196 -7.84 3.48 -2.12
C VAL A 196 -7.39 3.57 -3.57
N ALA A 197 -7.59 2.53 -4.37
CA ALA A 197 -7.25 2.52 -5.79
C ALA A 197 -8.10 3.54 -6.57
N GLU A 198 -9.40 3.60 -6.32
CA GLU A 198 -10.30 4.62 -6.90
C GLU A 198 -9.87 6.02 -6.48
N ALA A 199 -9.51 6.22 -5.20
CA ALA A 199 -9.04 7.51 -4.71
C ALA A 199 -7.76 7.95 -5.43
N ILE A 200 -6.78 7.06 -5.62
CA ILE A 200 -5.55 7.34 -6.38
C ILE A 200 -5.90 7.83 -7.79
N VAL A 201 -6.83 7.16 -8.48
CA VAL A 201 -7.21 7.56 -9.84
C VAL A 201 -7.92 8.91 -9.87
N ARG A 202 -8.75 9.21 -8.87
CA ARG A 202 -9.39 10.53 -8.76
C ARG A 202 -8.38 11.64 -8.46
N THR A 203 -7.33 11.38 -7.68
CA THR A 203 -6.28 12.38 -7.43
C THR A 203 -5.49 12.71 -8.69
N LEU A 204 -5.31 11.78 -9.63
CA LEU A 204 -4.69 12.07 -10.94
C LEU A 204 -5.42 13.19 -11.72
N LYS A 205 -6.70 13.40 -11.45
CA LYS A 205 -7.53 14.38 -12.17
C LYS A 205 -7.62 15.74 -11.47
N GLN A 206 -7.40 15.82 -10.15
CA GLN A 206 -7.93 16.96 -9.39
C GLN A 206 -6.98 17.67 -8.43
N ALA A 207 -5.87 17.07 -7.97
CA ALA A 207 -5.25 17.64 -6.79
C ALA A 207 -3.78 17.32 -6.60
N ASP A 208 -3.08 18.34 -6.14
CA ASP A 208 -1.75 18.22 -5.51
C ASP A 208 -1.93 18.17 -3.99
N GLY A 209 -0.94 17.69 -3.25
CA GLY A 209 -0.95 17.68 -1.80
C GLY A 209 -0.85 16.29 -1.17
N THR A 210 -1.16 16.23 0.12
CA THR A 210 -1.18 14.96 0.87
C THR A 210 -2.62 14.58 1.17
N PHE A 211 -2.95 13.30 0.94
CA PHE A 211 -4.24 12.70 1.26
C PHE A 211 -4.03 11.54 2.23
N GLU A 212 -4.88 11.42 3.24
CA GLU A 212 -4.92 10.25 4.11
C GLU A 212 -6.22 9.47 3.94
N PHE A 213 -6.10 8.15 3.73
CA PHE A 213 -7.24 7.28 3.48
C PHE A 213 -7.39 6.24 4.57
N GLY A 214 -8.27 6.53 5.53
CA GLY A 214 -8.76 5.58 6.53
C GLY A 214 -10.17 5.12 6.18
N GLY A 215 -10.53 3.92 6.58
CA GLY A 215 -11.87 3.39 6.41
C GLY A 215 -12.93 4.13 7.25
N PRO A 216 -14.19 3.70 7.21
CA PRO A 216 -15.29 4.44 7.87
C PRO A 216 -15.26 4.32 9.39
N ARG A 217 -14.55 3.33 9.94
CA ARG A 217 -14.51 3.05 11.38
C ARG A 217 -13.08 2.88 11.90
N VAL A 218 -12.82 3.39 13.09
CA VAL A 218 -11.60 3.13 13.86
C VAL A 218 -11.88 1.98 14.82
N TYR A 219 -10.98 1.00 14.84
CA TYR A 219 -11.00 -0.14 15.73
C TYR A 219 -9.79 -0.10 16.65
N SER A 220 -9.91 -0.59 17.87
CA SER A 220 -8.73 -1.11 18.55
C SER A 220 -8.31 -2.43 17.88
N TYR A 221 -7.06 -2.83 18.02
CA TYR A 221 -6.59 -4.10 17.46
C TYR A 221 -7.39 -5.29 18.02
N GLU A 222 -7.74 -5.26 19.32
CA GLU A 222 -8.60 -6.26 19.94
C GLU A 222 -10.00 -6.32 19.30
N GLU A 223 -10.62 -5.14 19.07
CA GLU A 223 -11.93 -5.08 18.41
C GLU A 223 -11.88 -5.64 16.98
N LEU A 224 -10.83 -5.31 16.22
CA LEU A 224 -10.66 -5.83 14.88
C LEU A 224 -10.53 -7.36 14.86
N ILE A 225 -9.74 -7.93 15.80
CA ILE A 225 -9.65 -9.40 15.97
C ILE A 225 -11.02 -9.99 16.26
N LYS A 226 -11.80 -9.39 17.15
CA LYS A 226 -13.16 -9.88 17.51
C LYS A 226 -14.11 -9.81 16.31
N VAL A 227 -14.04 -8.76 15.51
CA VAL A 227 -14.86 -8.60 14.29
C VAL A 227 -14.54 -9.73 13.29
N VAL A 228 -13.24 -9.96 13.02
CA VAL A 228 -12.79 -11.02 12.10
C VAL A 228 -13.18 -12.42 12.64
N ALA A 229 -12.96 -12.67 13.93
CA ALA A 229 -13.30 -13.94 14.56
C ALA A 229 -14.82 -14.20 14.51
N CYS A 230 -15.62 -13.18 14.81
CA CYS A 230 -17.09 -13.29 14.76
C CYS A 230 -17.59 -13.64 13.35
N ALA A 231 -17.06 -12.98 12.31
CA ALA A 231 -17.41 -13.25 10.93
C ALA A 231 -17.06 -14.69 10.51
N ALA A 232 -15.98 -15.26 11.07
CA ALA A 232 -15.56 -16.65 10.86
C ALA A 232 -16.28 -17.66 11.79
N GLY A 233 -17.20 -17.22 12.65
CA GLY A 233 -17.87 -18.10 13.61
C GLY A 233 -16.97 -18.58 14.77
N LEU A 234 -15.84 -17.93 15.02
CA LEU A 234 -14.82 -18.30 15.99
C LEU A 234 -14.95 -17.50 17.29
N LYS A 235 -14.50 -18.10 18.39
CA LYS A 235 -14.45 -17.46 19.72
C LYS A 235 -13.07 -17.71 20.36
N PRO A 236 -12.01 -17.07 19.87
CA PRO A 236 -10.66 -17.28 20.38
C PRO A 236 -10.51 -16.69 21.80
N ILE A 237 -9.65 -17.32 22.61
CA ILE A 237 -9.18 -16.73 23.85
C ILE A 237 -8.04 -15.77 23.51
N LEU A 238 -8.25 -14.47 23.74
CA LEU A 238 -7.26 -13.43 23.46
C LEU A 238 -6.34 -13.25 24.69
N ILE A 239 -5.04 -13.45 24.49
CA ILE A 239 -4.04 -13.30 25.56
C ILE A 239 -3.16 -12.08 25.26
N PRO A 240 -3.14 -11.05 26.12
CA PRO A 240 -2.23 -9.91 25.98
C PRO A 240 -0.78 -10.33 26.21
N VAL A 241 0.08 -10.07 25.22
CA VAL A 241 1.52 -10.33 25.32
C VAL A 241 2.28 -8.99 25.27
N PRO A 242 3.10 -8.66 26.29
CA PRO A 242 3.84 -7.40 26.31
C PRO A 242 4.73 -7.22 25.07
N PHE A 243 4.83 -5.98 24.58
CA PHE A 243 5.68 -5.67 23.41
C PHE A 243 7.14 -6.07 23.61
N ALA A 244 7.65 -6.00 24.85
CA ALA A 244 9.00 -6.48 25.18
C ALA A 244 9.21 -7.95 24.79
N ALA A 245 8.22 -8.82 25.06
CA ALA A 245 8.27 -10.23 24.68
C ALA A 245 8.24 -10.40 23.14
N TRP A 246 7.41 -9.61 22.45
CA TRP A 246 7.38 -9.60 20.98
C TRP A 246 8.71 -9.14 20.36
N HIS A 247 9.36 -8.12 20.95
CA HIS A 247 10.69 -7.67 20.51
C HIS A 247 11.77 -8.75 20.70
N VAL A 248 11.75 -9.46 21.82
CA VAL A 248 12.67 -10.59 22.05
C VAL A 248 12.42 -11.68 21.00
N LEU A 249 11.17 -12.08 20.79
CA LEU A 249 10.80 -13.08 19.80
C LEU A 249 11.24 -12.69 18.38
N ALA A 250 10.93 -11.45 17.95
CA ALA A 250 11.30 -10.96 16.63
C ALA A 250 12.83 -10.89 16.46
N ARG A 251 13.58 -10.55 17.52
CA ARG A 251 15.04 -10.52 17.50
C ARG A 251 15.63 -11.93 17.34
N SER A 252 15.10 -12.90 18.07
CA SER A 252 15.52 -14.30 17.97
C SER A 252 15.13 -14.90 16.61
N ALA A 253 13.94 -14.58 16.11
CA ALA A 253 13.46 -15.05 14.81
C ALA A 253 14.26 -14.51 13.62
N LYS A 254 15.02 -13.42 13.80
CA LYS A 254 15.88 -12.84 12.74
C LYS A 254 16.91 -13.83 12.17
N MET A 255 17.27 -14.85 12.95
CA MET A 255 18.19 -15.91 12.52
C MET A 255 17.54 -16.93 11.56
N LEU A 256 16.22 -16.90 11.41
CA LEU A 256 15.49 -17.80 10.51
C LEU A 256 15.49 -17.23 9.08
N PRO A 257 15.54 -18.07 8.03
CA PRO A 257 15.47 -17.63 6.63
C PRO A 257 14.14 -16.91 6.30
N ARG A 258 13.07 -17.25 7.00
CA ARG A 258 11.73 -16.63 6.88
C ARG A 258 11.17 -16.42 8.29
N PRO A 259 11.50 -15.29 8.93
CA PRO A 259 11.02 -15.03 10.27
C PRO A 259 9.51 -14.90 10.29
N PRO A 260 8.80 -15.56 11.23
CA PRO A 260 7.34 -15.46 11.34
C PRO A 260 6.88 -14.07 11.77
N ILE A 261 7.77 -13.32 12.40
CA ILE A 261 7.56 -11.93 12.83
C ILE A 261 8.87 -11.15 12.71
N THR A 262 8.78 -9.87 12.32
CA THR A 262 9.94 -8.98 12.22
C THR A 262 9.86 -7.84 13.25
N GLN A 263 11.00 -7.25 13.58
CA GLN A 263 11.08 -6.08 14.48
C GLN A 263 10.18 -4.94 13.97
N ASN A 264 10.23 -4.67 12.66
CA ASN A 264 9.41 -3.65 12.03
C ASN A 264 7.90 -3.90 12.22
N GLN A 265 7.44 -5.16 12.08
CA GLN A 265 6.03 -5.48 12.32
C GLN A 265 5.63 -5.24 13.78
N VAL A 266 6.49 -5.57 14.76
CA VAL A 266 6.23 -5.29 16.17
C VAL A 266 6.18 -3.77 16.43
N GLU A 267 7.08 -2.98 15.83
CA GLU A 267 7.08 -1.52 15.95
C GLU A 267 5.79 -0.91 15.36
N LEU A 268 5.37 -1.36 14.17
CA LEU A 268 4.14 -0.88 13.52
C LEU A 268 2.88 -1.18 14.34
N MET A 269 2.86 -2.30 15.07
CA MET A 269 1.74 -2.62 15.97
C MET A 269 1.71 -1.78 17.26
N GLN A 270 2.67 -0.89 17.47
CA GLN A 270 2.68 0.08 18.57
C GLN A 270 2.17 1.48 18.15
N ILE A 271 1.91 1.67 16.87
CA ILE A 271 1.62 2.98 16.28
C ILE A 271 0.19 2.99 15.74
N ASP A 272 -0.60 3.96 16.17
CA ASP A 272 -1.94 4.17 15.65
C ASP A 272 -1.88 4.53 14.16
N THR A 273 -2.71 3.87 13.35
CA THR A 273 -2.86 4.14 11.92
C THR A 273 -4.26 4.66 11.63
N VAL A 274 -4.50 5.89 12.10
CA VAL A 274 -5.78 6.60 11.96
C VAL A 274 -5.55 7.86 11.13
N ALA A 275 -6.42 8.10 10.16
CA ALA A 275 -6.36 9.28 9.30
C ALA A 275 -6.59 10.56 10.10
N SER A 276 -5.78 11.59 9.83
CA SER A 276 -5.93 12.91 10.42
C SER A 276 -7.19 13.61 9.90
N SER A 277 -7.88 14.32 10.79
CA SER A 277 -9.00 15.20 10.40
C SER A 277 -8.54 16.45 9.64
N GLU A 278 -7.25 16.80 9.70
CA GLU A 278 -6.68 17.99 9.06
C GLU A 278 -6.34 17.77 7.60
N LEU A 279 -6.12 16.52 7.19
CA LEU A 279 -5.78 16.17 5.83
C LEU A 279 -7.02 15.70 5.05
N PRO A 280 -7.07 16.02 3.74
CA PRO A 280 -8.15 15.52 2.90
C PRO A 280 -8.09 13.98 2.77
N GLY A 281 -9.27 13.36 2.76
CA GLY A 281 -9.44 11.92 2.61
C GLY A 281 -10.52 11.58 1.57
N PHE A 282 -11.13 10.42 1.69
CA PHE A 282 -12.16 9.90 0.78
C PHE A 282 -13.30 10.88 0.51
N LYS A 283 -13.78 11.59 1.56
CA LYS A 283 -14.87 12.58 1.43
C LYS A 283 -14.55 13.68 0.41
N LYS A 284 -13.29 14.17 0.36
CA LYS A 284 -12.87 15.20 -0.59
C LYS A 284 -12.98 14.70 -2.03
N LEU A 285 -12.79 13.41 -2.24
CA LEU A 285 -12.88 12.75 -3.53
C LEU A 285 -14.29 12.17 -3.82
N ARG A 286 -15.27 12.42 -2.95
CA ARG A 286 -16.64 11.90 -3.06
C ARG A 286 -16.69 10.38 -3.13
N ILE A 287 -15.88 9.72 -2.31
CA ILE A 287 -15.88 8.26 -2.13
C ILE A 287 -16.45 7.95 -0.76
N THR A 288 -17.42 7.05 -0.70
CA THR A 288 -17.91 6.46 0.54
C THR A 288 -17.10 5.22 0.81
N PRO A 289 -16.25 5.21 1.84
CA PRO A 289 -15.40 4.06 2.11
C PRO A 289 -16.21 2.87 2.63
N VAL A 290 -15.82 1.66 2.19
CA VAL A 290 -16.43 0.39 2.55
C VAL A 290 -15.88 -0.09 3.90
N ALA A 291 -16.76 -0.65 4.76
CA ALA A 291 -16.36 -1.18 6.06
C ALA A 291 -15.75 -2.59 5.95
N VAL A 292 -14.95 -2.97 6.95
CA VAL A 292 -14.32 -4.29 7.02
C VAL A 292 -15.40 -5.38 6.99
N GLU A 293 -16.47 -5.19 7.74
CA GLU A 293 -17.57 -6.15 7.88
C GLU A 293 -18.25 -6.49 6.55
N GLU A 294 -18.28 -5.54 5.60
CA GLU A 294 -18.93 -5.72 4.30
C GLU A 294 -18.13 -6.66 3.38
N ILE A 295 -16.81 -6.69 3.52
CA ILE A 295 -15.90 -7.47 2.64
C ILE A 295 -15.44 -8.77 3.31
N LEU A 296 -15.59 -8.91 4.64
CA LEU A 296 -15.12 -10.12 5.36
C LEU A 296 -15.67 -11.42 4.78
N GLN A 297 -16.90 -11.43 4.30
CA GLN A 297 -17.50 -12.62 3.69
C GLN A 297 -16.73 -13.03 2.41
N GLU A 298 -16.36 -12.08 1.55
CA GLU A 298 -15.56 -12.36 0.35
C GLU A 298 -14.19 -12.93 0.71
N ILE A 299 -13.54 -12.35 1.75
CA ILE A 299 -12.23 -12.80 2.24
C ILE A 299 -12.31 -14.23 2.80
N LEU A 300 -13.43 -14.57 3.45
CA LEU A 300 -13.65 -15.90 4.04
C LEU A 300 -13.91 -16.98 2.98
N TRP A 301 -14.54 -16.63 1.85
CA TRP A 301 -14.84 -17.59 0.78
C TRP A 301 -13.62 -17.98 -0.06
N ASP A 302 -12.58 -17.14 -0.09
CA ASP A 302 -11.33 -17.38 -0.84
C ASP A 302 -10.34 -18.29 -0.05
N HIS A 303 -10.70 -18.80 1.13
CA HIS A 303 -9.89 -19.63 2.04
C HIS A 303 -10.60 -20.86 2.55
#